data_a99f26ba04679d33f37795aa513cf44c
#
_entry.id   a99f26ba04679d33f37795aa513cf44c
#
_cell.length_a   1.000
_cell.length_b   1.000
_cell.length_c   1.000
_cell.angle_alpha   90.00
_cell.angle_beta   90.00
_cell.angle_gamma   90.00
#
_symmetry.space_group_name_H-M   'P 1'
#
loop_
_entity.id
_entity.type
_entity.pdbx_description
1 polymer ?
#
loop_
_entity_poly.entity_id
_entity_poly.type
_entity_poly.pdbx_seq_one_letter_code
_entity_poly.pdbx_strand_id
1 'polypeptide(L)'
;MWQLIENKQKFISQIMTSKAPVRSCEDVDEAALSYAEVKALATGNPAVKEKMSLDVEVAKLKLLKANHLNNVYRMEADISRNLPQKIAKLTEIIEGYREDIAHYEAHKITDPEAFEMEIGGKIFTEKKEAGAALLAVCKQIQSVNEAKDVGNYQGFHMMARFDSWNKEFILSVKHTAVSSLPLGSDPLGNIARINNLLESYPKKLADAE
;
A
#
# COMPACT_ATOMS: atom_id res chain seq x y z
N MET A 1 34.17 -31.23 -8.37
CA MET A 1 35.33 -31.29 -7.48
C MET A 1 36.01 -29.92 -7.32
N TRP A 2 36.40 -29.25 -8.38
CA TRP A 2 37.06 -27.92 -8.31
C TRP A 2 36.21 -26.81 -7.70
N GLN A 3 34.91 -26.76 -7.98
CA GLN A 3 33.96 -25.82 -7.35
C GLN A 3 33.91 -25.93 -5.83
N LEU A 4 34.05 -27.16 -5.31
CA LEU A 4 34.07 -27.40 -3.87
C LEU A 4 35.36 -26.87 -3.22
N ILE A 5 36.47 -26.97 -3.93
CA ILE A 5 37.78 -26.44 -3.49
C ILE A 5 37.76 -24.92 -3.50
N GLU A 6 37.20 -24.30 -4.54
CA GLU A 6 37.04 -22.86 -4.66
C GLU A 6 36.17 -22.28 -3.51
N ASN A 7 35.01 -22.92 -3.25
CA ASN A 7 34.13 -22.49 -2.16
C ASN A 7 34.81 -22.66 -0.78
N LYS A 8 35.61 -23.71 -0.57
CA LYS A 8 36.39 -23.88 0.65
C LYS A 8 37.49 -22.83 0.78
N GLN A 9 38.16 -22.47 -0.31
CA GLN A 9 39.19 -21.47 -0.31
C GLN A 9 38.62 -20.07 -0.02
N LYS A 10 37.44 -19.72 -0.59
CA LYS A 10 36.71 -18.51 -0.26
C LYS A 10 36.36 -18.45 1.23
N PHE A 11 35.85 -19.54 1.79
CA PHE A 11 35.50 -19.63 3.20
C PHE A 11 36.72 -19.46 4.12
N ILE A 12 37.82 -20.12 3.79
CA ILE A 12 39.09 -20.02 4.54
C ILE A 12 39.62 -18.58 4.47
N SER A 13 39.60 -17.96 3.28
CA SER A 13 40.05 -16.58 3.10
C SER A 13 39.22 -15.58 3.92
N GLN A 14 37.90 -15.77 4.00
CA GLN A 14 37.02 -14.94 4.83
C GLN A 14 37.35 -15.04 6.33
N ILE A 15 37.67 -16.25 6.82
CA ILE A 15 38.05 -16.46 8.22
C ILE A 15 39.43 -15.86 8.51
N MET A 16 40.39 -16.07 7.61
CA MET A 16 41.79 -15.63 7.80
C MET A 16 41.95 -14.10 7.70
N THR A 17 41.09 -13.42 6.94
CA THR A 17 41.14 -11.96 6.80
C THR A 17 40.29 -11.21 7.83
N SER A 18 39.62 -11.93 8.76
CA SER A 18 38.76 -11.37 9.82
C SER A 18 37.66 -10.42 9.27
N LYS A 19 37.35 -10.47 8.00
CA LYS A 19 36.22 -9.74 7.43
C LYS A 19 34.94 -10.45 7.84
N ALA A 20 34.05 -9.76 8.54
CA ALA A 20 32.74 -10.27 8.96
C ALA A 20 32.01 -10.88 7.75
N PRO A 21 31.41 -12.09 7.89
CA PRO A 21 30.69 -12.72 6.78
C PRO A 21 29.49 -11.85 6.42
N VAL A 22 29.57 -11.17 5.29
CA VAL A 22 28.41 -10.47 4.71
C VAL A 22 27.50 -11.53 4.14
N ARG A 23 26.18 -11.41 4.37
CA ARG A 23 25.15 -12.38 3.93
C ARG A 23 25.09 -12.61 2.41
N SER A 24 25.75 -11.78 1.61
CA SER A 24 25.95 -11.92 0.17
C SER A 24 27.43 -11.71 -0.13
N CYS A 25 28.12 -12.75 -0.54
CA CYS A 25 29.52 -12.69 -0.91
C CYS A 25 29.61 -12.36 -2.41
N GLU A 26 29.67 -11.07 -2.76
CA GLU A 26 30.00 -10.61 -4.12
C GLU A 26 31.48 -10.24 -4.28
N ASP A 27 32.23 -10.14 -3.19
CA ASP A 27 33.62 -9.73 -3.20
C ASP A 27 34.52 -10.97 -3.24
N VAL A 28 34.90 -11.36 -4.45
CA VAL A 28 35.95 -12.34 -4.67
C VAL A 28 37.26 -11.59 -4.59
N ASP A 29 38.13 -11.90 -3.62
CA ASP A 29 39.50 -11.45 -3.63
C ASP A 29 40.09 -11.67 -5.03
N GLU A 30 40.62 -10.61 -5.67
CA GLU A 30 41.21 -10.65 -7.00
C GLU A 30 42.37 -11.66 -7.12
N ALA A 31 42.87 -12.12 -5.97
CA ALA A 31 43.92 -13.14 -5.87
C ALA A 31 43.43 -14.60 -5.95
N ALA A 32 42.10 -14.87 -5.89
CA ALA A 32 41.59 -16.23 -5.99
C ALA A 32 41.42 -16.60 -7.47
N LEU A 33 42.15 -17.60 -7.95
CA LEU A 33 41.97 -18.16 -9.28
C LEU A 33 40.54 -18.61 -9.47
N SER A 34 39.86 -18.11 -10.50
CA SER A 34 38.51 -18.54 -10.84
C SER A 34 38.50 -20.04 -11.19
N TYR A 35 37.32 -20.71 -11.02
CA TYR A 35 37.16 -22.11 -11.42
C TYR A 35 37.61 -22.36 -12.85
N ALA A 36 37.40 -21.40 -13.75
CA ALA A 36 37.84 -21.44 -15.14
C ALA A 36 39.37 -21.45 -15.27
N GLU A 37 40.06 -20.63 -14.51
CA GLU A 37 41.54 -20.54 -14.52
C GLU A 37 42.19 -21.80 -13.95
N VAL A 38 41.63 -22.30 -12.84
CA VAL A 38 42.11 -23.56 -12.24
C VAL A 38 41.90 -24.73 -13.21
N LYS A 39 40.78 -24.79 -13.91
CA LYS A 39 40.50 -25.82 -14.89
C LYS A 39 41.36 -25.70 -16.15
N ALA A 40 41.61 -24.47 -16.62
CA ALA A 40 42.50 -24.21 -17.74
C ALA A 40 43.93 -24.61 -17.44
N LEU A 41 44.44 -24.28 -16.23
CA LEU A 41 45.75 -24.70 -15.76
C LEU A 41 45.86 -26.23 -15.64
N ALA A 42 44.83 -26.89 -15.10
CA ALA A 42 44.82 -28.34 -14.97
C ALA A 42 44.75 -29.11 -16.28
N THR A 43 44.15 -28.53 -17.32
CA THR A 43 44.05 -29.13 -18.66
C THR A 43 45.17 -28.74 -19.60
N GLY A 44 45.97 -27.70 -19.26
CA GLY A 44 47.05 -27.19 -20.12
C GLY A 44 46.59 -26.60 -21.44
N ASN A 45 45.26 -26.39 -21.63
CA ASN A 45 44.70 -25.92 -22.88
C ASN A 45 44.06 -24.53 -22.73
N PRO A 46 44.66 -23.45 -23.35
CA PRO A 46 44.15 -22.09 -23.23
C PRO A 46 42.73 -21.91 -23.82
N ALA A 47 42.34 -22.73 -24.79
CA ALA A 47 40.98 -22.67 -25.35
C ALA A 47 39.88 -23.00 -24.33
N VAL A 48 40.18 -23.74 -23.26
CA VAL A 48 39.25 -24.00 -22.17
C VAL A 48 38.91 -22.72 -21.40
N LYS A 49 39.91 -21.86 -21.16
CA LYS A 49 39.74 -20.56 -20.49
C LYS A 49 38.87 -19.63 -21.35
N GLU A 50 39.21 -19.54 -22.66
CA GLU A 50 38.41 -18.73 -23.59
C GLU A 50 36.97 -19.19 -23.70
N LYS A 51 36.71 -20.50 -23.84
CA LYS A 51 35.37 -21.05 -23.84
C LYS A 51 34.59 -20.67 -22.58
N MET A 52 35.20 -20.80 -21.41
CA MET A 52 34.50 -20.50 -20.15
C MET A 52 34.23 -19.01 -20.00
N SER A 53 35.13 -18.11 -20.45
CA SER A 53 34.81 -16.68 -20.43
C SER A 53 33.66 -16.32 -21.37
N LEU A 54 33.61 -16.93 -22.55
CA LEU A 54 32.49 -16.77 -23.49
C LEU A 54 31.19 -17.33 -22.94
N ASP A 55 31.24 -18.47 -22.27
CA ASP A 55 30.04 -19.05 -21.63
C ASP A 55 29.47 -18.13 -20.55
N VAL A 56 30.32 -17.46 -19.75
CA VAL A 56 29.91 -16.46 -18.76
C VAL A 56 29.31 -15.22 -19.44
N GLU A 57 29.92 -14.76 -20.51
CA GLU A 57 29.41 -13.61 -21.27
C GLU A 57 28.04 -13.89 -21.90
N VAL A 58 27.90 -15.08 -22.51
CA VAL A 58 26.63 -15.55 -23.06
C VAL A 58 25.55 -15.65 -21.96
N ALA A 59 25.91 -16.19 -20.80
CA ALA A 59 24.99 -16.27 -19.66
C ALA A 59 24.54 -14.89 -19.20
N LYS A 60 25.48 -13.92 -19.10
CA LYS A 60 25.19 -12.53 -18.75
C LYS A 60 24.26 -11.86 -19.77
N LEU A 61 24.54 -12.04 -21.07
CA LEU A 61 23.69 -11.49 -22.13
C LEU A 61 22.29 -12.11 -22.14
N LYS A 62 22.18 -13.42 -21.90
CA LYS A 62 20.88 -14.10 -21.75
C LYS A 62 20.07 -13.53 -20.58
N LEU A 63 20.72 -13.28 -19.45
CA LEU A 63 20.08 -12.67 -18.28
C LEU A 63 19.61 -11.24 -18.60
N LEU A 64 20.44 -10.42 -19.23
CA LEU A 64 20.07 -9.06 -19.64
C LEU A 64 18.89 -9.07 -20.62
N LYS A 65 18.90 -9.99 -21.60
CA LYS A 65 17.78 -10.17 -22.53
C LYS A 65 16.49 -10.55 -21.78
N ALA A 66 16.56 -11.52 -20.87
CA ALA A 66 15.40 -11.93 -20.07
C ALA A 66 14.84 -10.78 -19.23
N ASN A 67 15.71 -10.02 -18.56
CA ASN A 67 15.33 -8.85 -17.79
C ASN A 67 14.67 -7.76 -18.65
N HIS A 68 15.21 -7.52 -19.84
CA HIS A 68 14.63 -6.57 -20.79
C HIS A 68 13.22 -7.02 -21.22
N LEU A 69 13.06 -8.28 -21.63
CA LEU A 69 11.76 -8.82 -22.02
C LEU A 69 10.74 -8.76 -20.89
N ASN A 70 11.14 -9.08 -19.65
CA ASN A 70 10.26 -8.96 -18.48
C ASN A 70 9.81 -7.52 -18.26
N ASN A 71 10.71 -6.54 -18.44
CA ASN A 71 10.36 -5.12 -18.34
C ASN A 71 9.37 -4.70 -19.43
N VAL A 72 9.58 -5.17 -20.69
CA VAL A 72 8.65 -4.90 -21.80
C VAL A 72 7.26 -5.47 -21.49
N TYR A 73 7.17 -6.74 -21.09
CA TYR A 73 5.89 -7.37 -20.76
C TYR A 73 5.18 -6.67 -19.58
N ARG A 74 5.95 -6.19 -18.58
CA ARG A 74 5.38 -5.41 -17.50
C ARG A 74 4.81 -4.08 -17.99
N MET A 75 5.54 -3.35 -18.82
CA MET A 75 5.07 -2.10 -19.42
C MET A 75 3.83 -2.32 -20.30
N GLU A 76 3.80 -3.38 -21.10
CA GLU A 76 2.64 -3.74 -21.91
C GLU A 76 1.41 -4.04 -21.04
N ALA A 77 1.58 -4.80 -19.96
CA ALA A 77 0.52 -5.08 -19.01
C ALA A 77 0.02 -3.81 -18.30
N ASP A 78 0.93 -2.89 -17.96
CA ASP A 78 0.59 -1.61 -17.35
C ASP A 78 -0.24 -0.75 -18.30
N ILE A 79 0.18 -0.63 -19.55
CA ILE A 79 -0.51 0.20 -20.57
C ILE A 79 -1.86 -0.42 -20.96
N SER A 80 -1.91 -1.74 -21.16
CA SER A 80 -3.11 -2.39 -21.70
C SER A 80 -4.18 -2.68 -20.66
N ARG A 81 -3.82 -2.86 -19.38
CA ARG A 81 -4.75 -3.29 -18.34
C ARG A 81 -4.70 -2.44 -17.07
N ASN A 82 -3.50 -2.25 -16.47
CA ASN A 82 -3.41 -1.65 -15.14
C ASN A 82 -3.75 -0.15 -15.14
N LEU A 83 -3.22 0.60 -16.10
CA LEU A 83 -3.50 2.04 -16.22
C LEU A 83 -4.95 2.32 -16.63
N PRO A 84 -5.55 1.65 -17.63
CA PRO A 84 -6.97 1.84 -17.94
C PRO A 84 -7.89 1.53 -16.78
N GLN A 85 -7.63 0.46 -16.01
CA GLN A 85 -8.41 0.14 -14.82
C GLN A 85 -8.26 1.20 -13.72
N LYS A 86 -7.07 1.76 -13.56
CA LYS A 86 -6.81 2.85 -12.63
C LYS A 86 -7.57 4.13 -13.03
N ILE A 87 -7.51 4.47 -14.32
CA ILE A 87 -8.23 5.63 -14.87
C ILE A 87 -9.73 5.47 -14.65
N ALA A 88 -10.31 4.32 -14.98
CA ALA A 88 -11.73 4.06 -14.79
C ALA A 88 -12.15 4.23 -13.31
N LYS A 89 -11.38 3.67 -12.37
CA LYS A 89 -11.64 3.85 -10.94
C LYS A 89 -11.53 5.29 -10.47
N LEU A 90 -10.54 6.04 -10.95
CA LEU A 90 -10.38 7.44 -10.59
C LEU A 90 -11.52 8.29 -11.18
N THR A 91 -11.95 7.99 -12.40
CA THR A 91 -13.10 8.67 -13.02
C THR A 91 -14.37 8.45 -12.21
N GLU A 92 -14.63 7.21 -11.77
CA GLU A 92 -15.78 6.90 -10.90
C GLU A 92 -15.71 7.65 -9.55
N ILE A 93 -14.52 7.75 -8.96
CA ILE A 93 -14.30 8.48 -7.71
C ILE A 93 -14.53 9.99 -7.92
N ILE A 94 -14.05 10.57 -9.02
CA ILE A 94 -14.23 11.97 -9.36
C ILE A 94 -15.72 12.29 -9.55
N GLU A 95 -16.44 11.47 -10.30
CA GLU A 95 -17.89 11.62 -10.48
C GLU A 95 -18.62 11.52 -9.14
N GLY A 96 -18.27 10.52 -8.31
CA GLY A 96 -18.82 10.36 -6.97
C GLY A 96 -18.58 11.59 -6.07
N TYR A 97 -17.39 12.18 -6.09
CA TYR A 97 -17.13 13.40 -5.31
C TYR A 97 -17.90 14.62 -5.84
N ARG A 98 -18.10 14.75 -7.15
CA ARG A 98 -18.91 15.83 -7.74
C ARG A 98 -20.37 15.73 -7.25
N GLU A 99 -20.93 14.53 -7.26
CA GLU A 99 -22.27 14.28 -6.74
C GLU A 99 -22.37 14.55 -5.24
N ASP A 100 -21.39 14.07 -4.46
CA ASP A 100 -21.34 14.26 -3.01
C ASP A 100 -21.19 15.72 -2.61
N ILE A 101 -20.44 16.54 -3.38
CA ILE A 101 -20.34 17.99 -3.17
C ILE A 101 -21.69 18.67 -3.41
N ALA A 102 -22.36 18.35 -4.51
CA ALA A 102 -23.67 18.89 -4.81
C ALA A 102 -24.71 18.50 -3.73
N HIS A 103 -24.64 17.23 -3.27
CA HIS A 103 -25.50 16.72 -2.20
C HIS A 103 -25.21 17.43 -0.87
N TYR A 104 -23.94 17.62 -0.52
CA TYR A 104 -23.54 18.33 0.71
C TYR A 104 -24.03 19.78 0.70
N GLU A 105 -23.84 20.52 -0.39
CA GLU A 105 -24.29 21.90 -0.48
C GLU A 105 -25.83 22.03 -0.36
N ALA A 106 -26.59 21.03 -0.81
CA ALA A 106 -28.05 20.99 -0.68
C ALA A 106 -28.53 20.69 0.74
N HIS A 107 -27.74 19.96 1.55
CA HIS A 107 -28.12 19.50 2.89
C HIS A 107 -27.27 20.13 4.02
N LYS A 108 -26.38 21.04 3.68
CA LYS A 108 -25.50 21.71 4.64
C LYS A 108 -26.27 22.52 5.66
N ILE A 109 -26.03 22.24 6.92
CA ILE A 109 -26.58 22.98 8.05
C ILE A 109 -25.77 24.27 8.21
N THR A 110 -26.37 25.41 7.84
CA THR A 110 -25.73 26.72 7.95
C THR A 110 -25.94 27.36 9.30
N ASP A 111 -27.03 27.02 9.99
CA ASP A 111 -27.34 27.53 11.32
C ASP A 111 -26.81 26.54 12.39
N PRO A 112 -25.89 26.97 13.26
CA PRO A 112 -25.40 26.12 14.33
C PRO A 112 -26.46 25.61 15.31
N GLU A 113 -27.59 26.32 15.41
CA GLU A 113 -28.73 25.92 16.27
C GLU A 113 -29.62 24.87 15.60
N ALA A 114 -29.55 24.74 14.28
CA ALA A 114 -30.30 23.75 13.50
C ALA A 114 -29.57 22.38 13.40
N PHE A 115 -28.62 22.10 14.31
CA PHE A 115 -27.92 20.81 14.29
C PHE A 115 -28.88 19.65 14.49
N GLU A 116 -28.88 18.70 13.55
CA GLU A 116 -29.67 17.51 13.59
C GLU A 116 -28.86 16.33 13.05
N MET A 117 -28.82 15.22 13.81
CA MET A 117 -28.11 14.01 13.46
C MET A 117 -28.89 12.79 13.89
N GLU A 118 -29.13 11.86 12.95
CA GLU A 118 -29.77 10.59 13.25
C GLU A 118 -28.74 9.54 13.63
N ILE A 119 -28.90 8.90 14.81
CA ILE A 119 -28.03 7.82 15.27
C ILE A 119 -28.89 6.72 15.89
N GLY A 120 -28.78 5.48 15.36
CA GLY A 120 -29.55 4.35 15.86
C GLY A 120 -31.05 4.54 15.80
N GLY A 121 -31.55 5.28 14.80
CA GLY A 121 -32.97 5.59 14.62
C GLY A 121 -33.50 6.68 15.56
N LYS A 122 -32.62 7.43 16.26
CA LYS A 122 -33.00 8.57 17.12
C LYS A 122 -32.33 9.84 16.58
N ILE A 123 -33.09 10.93 16.61
CA ILE A 123 -32.59 12.24 16.19
C ILE A 123 -32.01 12.98 17.40
N PHE A 124 -30.81 13.51 17.26
CA PHE A 124 -30.12 14.31 18.26
C PHE A 124 -29.92 15.72 17.74
N THR A 125 -30.26 16.72 18.57
CA THR A 125 -30.10 18.14 18.27
C THR A 125 -28.87 18.74 18.98
N GLU A 126 -28.27 18.02 19.93
CA GLU A 126 -27.07 18.45 20.62
C GLU A 126 -25.85 17.65 20.14
N LYS A 127 -24.80 18.36 19.69
CA LYS A 127 -23.55 17.77 19.17
C LYS A 127 -22.87 16.82 20.16
N LYS A 128 -22.90 17.17 21.46
CA LYS A 128 -22.28 16.35 22.51
C LYS A 128 -23.03 15.03 22.72
N GLU A 129 -24.36 15.08 22.74
CA GLU A 129 -25.21 13.90 22.87
C GLU A 129 -25.11 12.99 21.65
N ALA A 130 -25.14 13.59 20.45
CA ALA A 130 -24.94 12.86 19.20
C ALA A 130 -23.59 12.13 19.19
N GLY A 131 -22.51 12.80 19.56
CA GLY A 131 -21.19 12.19 19.65
C GLY A 131 -21.09 11.07 20.69
N ALA A 132 -21.77 11.21 21.82
CA ALA A 132 -21.85 10.16 22.84
C ALA A 132 -22.66 8.96 22.35
N ALA A 133 -23.79 9.18 21.66
CA ALA A 133 -24.60 8.14 21.04
C ALA A 133 -23.82 7.39 19.94
N LEU A 134 -23.07 8.11 19.10
CA LEU A 134 -22.19 7.53 18.10
C LEU A 134 -21.20 6.54 18.73
N LEU A 135 -20.50 6.96 19.77
CA LEU A 135 -19.53 6.09 20.47
C LEU A 135 -20.24 4.91 21.17
N ALA A 136 -21.48 5.09 21.67
CA ALA A 136 -22.24 4.00 22.27
C ALA A 136 -22.62 2.94 21.23
N VAL A 137 -23.01 3.33 20.02
CA VAL A 137 -23.27 2.41 18.90
C VAL A 137 -21.99 1.68 18.48
N CYS A 138 -20.87 2.39 18.40
CA CYS A 138 -19.56 1.80 18.07
C CYS A 138 -19.14 0.73 19.09
N LYS A 139 -19.34 0.97 20.39
CA LYS A 139 -19.03 -0.01 21.46
C LYS A 139 -19.87 -1.30 21.40
N GLN A 140 -20.98 -1.29 20.67
CA GLN A 140 -21.81 -2.49 20.47
C GLN A 140 -21.30 -3.39 19.33
N ILE A 141 -20.30 -2.94 18.56
CA ILE A 141 -19.68 -3.75 17.49
C ILE A 141 -18.87 -4.85 18.15
N GLN A 142 -19.29 -6.10 17.98
CA GLN A 142 -18.65 -7.27 18.57
C GLN A 142 -17.72 -8.00 17.59
N SER A 143 -17.92 -7.80 16.29
CA SER A 143 -17.17 -8.48 15.25
C SER A 143 -16.22 -7.53 14.51
N VAL A 144 -14.97 -7.97 14.29
CA VAL A 144 -13.92 -7.18 13.64
C VAL A 144 -14.23 -6.87 12.17
N ASN A 145 -15.03 -7.69 11.51
CA ASN A 145 -15.32 -7.58 10.07
C ASN A 145 -16.72 -7.07 9.75
N GLU A 146 -17.49 -6.72 10.77
CA GLU A 146 -18.87 -6.28 10.60
C GLU A 146 -18.95 -4.75 10.62
N ALA A 147 -19.48 -4.17 9.53
CA ALA A 147 -19.83 -2.77 9.50
C ALA A 147 -21.26 -2.62 10.03
N LYS A 148 -21.43 -1.83 11.08
CA LYS A 148 -22.73 -1.54 11.70
C LYS A 148 -23.26 -0.21 11.19
N ASP A 149 -24.54 -0.20 10.85
CA ASP A 149 -25.26 1.03 10.53
C ASP A 149 -25.31 1.93 11.78
N VAL A 150 -24.95 3.18 11.59
CA VAL A 150 -24.93 4.20 12.64
C VAL A 150 -26.12 5.14 12.51
N GLY A 151 -26.45 5.55 11.27
CA GLY A 151 -27.50 6.51 10.98
C GLY A 151 -27.13 7.48 9.85
N ASN A 152 -27.74 8.67 9.87
CA ASN A 152 -27.58 9.66 8.81
C ASN A 152 -27.17 11.03 9.38
N TYR A 153 -26.37 11.75 8.62
CA TYR A 153 -26.00 13.13 8.93
C TYR A 153 -25.86 13.95 7.64
N GLN A 154 -26.58 15.07 7.56
CA GLN A 154 -26.60 15.95 6.38
C GLN A 154 -26.84 15.19 5.05
N GLY A 155 -27.75 14.19 5.09
CA GLY A 155 -28.05 13.35 3.94
C GLY A 155 -27.06 12.24 3.64
N PHE A 156 -25.93 12.16 4.37
CA PHE A 156 -24.95 11.08 4.24
C PHE A 156 -25.23 9.93 5.20
N HIS A 157 -25.20 8.73 4.69
CA HIS A 157 -25.31 7.52 5.47
C HIS A 157 -24.00 7.17 6.16
N MET A 158 -24.06 6.78 7.42
CA MET A 158 -22.89 6.50 8.24
C MET A 158 -22.87 5.03 8.69
N MET A 159 -21.72 4.39 8.52
CA MET A 159 -21.45 3.04 8.99
C MET A 159 -20.17 3.02 9.81
N ALA A 160 -20.16 2.29 10.93
CA ALA A 160 -18.96 2.14 11.76
C ALA A 160 -18.47 0.69 11.72
N ARG A 161 -17.13 0.53 11.71
CA ARG A 161 -16.46 -0.76 11.87
C ARG A 161 -15.30 -0.65 12.86
N PHE A 162 -14.93 -1.75 13.47
CA PHE A 162 -13.74 -1.80 14.32
C PHE A 162 -12.51 -2.25 13.50
N ASP A 163 -11.45 -1.44 13.52
CA ASP A 163 -10.16 -1.80 12.97
C ASP A 163 -9.29 -2.45 14.07
N SER A 164 -9.09 -3.76 13.96
CA SER A 164 -8.31 -4.52 14.93
C SER A 164 -6.81 -4.23 14.89
N TRP A 165 -6.31 -3.73 13.76
CA TRP A 165 -4.88 -3.40 13.60
C TRP A 165 -4.51 -2.14 14.39
N ASN A 166 -5.28 -1.09 14.17
CA ASN A 166 -5.08 0.21 14.84
C ASN A 166 -5.82 0.30 16.19
N LYS A 167 -6.68 -0.69 16.50
CA LYS A 167 -7.54 -0.73 17.71
C LYS A 167 -8.43 0.49 17.85
N GLU A 168 -8.97 0.97 16.75
CA GLU A 168 -9.84 2.14 16.68
C GLU A 168 -11.11 1.86 15.88
N PHE A 169 -12.15 2.67 16.10
CA PHE A 169 -13.34 2.62 15.29
C PHE A 169 -13.17 3.52 14.07
N ILE A 170 -13.51 3.00 12.91
CA ILE A 170 -13.52 3.75 11.65
C ILE A 170 -14.97 3.98 11.24
N LEU A 171 -15.32 5.26 11.06
CA LEU A 171 -16.59 5.68 10.53
C LEU A 171 -16.45 5.88 9.02
N SER A 172 -17.30 5.22 8.25
CA SER A 172 -17.46 5.42 6.82
C SER A 172 -18.70 6.27 6.58
N VAL A 173 -18.54 7.36 5.85
CA VAL A 173 -19.58 8.29 5.44
C VAL A 173 -19.78 8.10 3.95
N LYS A 174 -20.99 7.82 3.52
CA LYS A 174 -21.33 7.45 2.15
C LYS A 174 -22.59 8.17 1.66
N HIS A 175 -22.50 8.72 0.46
CA HIS A 175 -23.65 8.98 -0.42
C HIS A 175 -23.38 8.28 -1.74
N THR A 176 -22.57 8.84 -2.66
CA THR A 176 -22.07 8.15 -3.84
C THR A 176 -20.67 7.62 -3.59
N ALA A 177 -19.74 8.47 -3.24
CA ALA A 177 -18.40 8.05 -2.82
C ALA A 177 -18.37 7.63 -1.35
N VAL A 178 -17.40 6.77 -1.00
CA VAL A 178 -17.18 6.37 0.38
C VAL A 178 -15.97 7.08 0.93
N SER A 179 -16.18 7.85 2.00
CA SER A 179 -15.10 8.47 2.75
C SER A 179 -15.05 7.91 4.16
N SER A 180 -13.85 7.66 4.69
CA SER A 180 -13.69 7.09 6.02
C SER A 180 -12.80 7.95 6.89
N LEU A 181 -13.09 7.96 8.19
CA LEU A 181 -12.32 8.67 9.22
C LEU A 181 -12.21 7.84 10.50
N PRO A 182 -11.09 7.94 11.24
CA PRO A 182 -10.96 7.32 12.54
C PRO A 182 -11.72 8.12 13.61
N LEU A 183 -12.41 7.42 14.50
CA LEU A 183 -13.10 8.01 15.64
C LEU A 183 -12.18 8.03 16.85
N GLY A 184 -12.19 9.17 17.58
CA GLY A 184 -11.50 9.30 18.86
C GLY A 184 -12.41 9.02 20.04
N SER A 185 -11.87 9.20 21.25
CA SER A 185 -12.61 9.07 22.52
C SER A 185 -13.47 10.29 22.86
N ASP A 186 -13.21 11.45 22.24
CA ASP A 186 -13.96 12.68 22.49
C ASP A 186 -15.21 12.76 21.60
N PRO A 187 -16.42 12.83 22.21
CA PRO A 187 -17.68 12.94 21.48
C PRO A 187 -17.76 14.15 20.55
N LEU A 188 -17.40 15.33 21.06
CA LEU A 188 -17.44 16.57 20.28
C LEU A 188 -16.40 16.59 19.16
N GLY A 189 -15.20 16.08 19.45
CA GLY A 189 -14.14 15.96 18.48
C GLY A 189 -14.51 15.06 17.30
N ASN A 190 -15.32 14.03 17.52
CA ASN A 190 -15.81 13.15 16.45
C ASN A 190 -16.78 13.88 15.52
N ILE A 191 -17.70 14.68 16.05
CA ILE A 191 -18.61 15.50 15.23
C ILE A 191 -17.81 16.53 14.41
N ALA A 192 -16.83 17.18 15.01
CA ALA A 192 -15.96 18.11 14.29
C ALA A 192 -15.19 17.40 13.16
N ARG A 193 -14.70 16.19 13.38
CA ARG A 193 -14.03 15.40 12.35
C ARG A 193 -14.95 15.03 11.19
N ILE A 194 -16.21 14.69 11.46
CA ILE A 194 -17.21 14.40 10.43
C ILE A 194 -17.48 15.67 9.60
N ASN A 195 -17.67 16.82 10.22
CA ASN A 195 -17.85 18.09 9.51
C ASN A 195 -16.63 18.43 8.64
N ASN A 196 -15.42 18.33 9.19
CA ASN A 196 -14.19 18.57 8.44
C ASN A 196 -14.03 17.58 7.25
N LEU A 197 -14.50 16.35 7.40
CA LEU A 197 -14.51 15.38 6.30
C LEU A 197 -15.41 15.84 5.17
N LEU A 198 -16.65 16.23 5.47
CA LEU A 198 -17.62 16.71 4.47
C LEU A 198 -17.14 18.00 3.80
N GLU A 199 -16.59 18.95 4.57
CA GLU A 199 -16.00 20.18 4.05
C GLU A 199 -14.74 19.94 3.20
N SER A 200 -14.09 18.80 3.35
CA SER A 200 -12.87 18.44 2.59
C SER A 200 -13.13 17.89 1.19
N TYR A 201 -14.39 17.62 0.81
CA TYR A 201 -14.71 17.01 -0.49
C TYR A 201 -14.22 17.80 -1.70
N PRO A 202 -14.32 19.15 -1.76
CA PRO A 202 -13.76 19.93 -2.87
C PRO A 202 -12.24 19.77 -3.00
N LYS A 203 -11.52 19.67 -1.88
CA LYS A 203 -10.09 19.41 -1.89
C LYS A 203 -9.78 17.98 -2.39
N LYS A 204 -10.54 16.99 -1.94
CA LYS A 204 -10.37 15.59 -2.40
C LYS A 204 -10.65 15.45 -3.89
N LEU A 205 -11.59 16.21 -4.42
CA LEU A 205 -11.86 16.25 -5.86
C LEU A 205 -10.65 16.80 -6.61
N ALA A 206 -10.10 17.94 -6.17
CA ALA A 206 -8.92 18.55 -6.78
C ALA A 206 -7.66 17.64 -6.71
N ASP A 207 -7.53 16.87 -5.63
CA ASP A 207 -6.42 15.91 -5.46
C ASP A 207 -6.58 14.65 -6.36
N ALA A 208 -7.81 14.36 -6.81
CA ALA A 208 -8.12 13.22 -7.67
C ALA A 208 -8.07 13.55 -9.18
N GLU A 209 -8.29 14.81 -9.57
CA GLU A 209 -8.15 15.32 -10.94
C GLU A 209 -6.69 15.47 -11.35
#